data_8ca42c7a2c2a3e38f40597dbf946fad5
#
_entry.id   8ca42c7a2c2a3e38f40597dbf946fad5
#
_cell.length_a   1.000
_cell.length_b   1.000
_cell.length_c   1.000
_cell.angle_alpha   90.00
_cell.angle_beta   90.00
_cell.angle_gamma   90.00
#
_symmetry.space_group_name_H-M   'P 1'
#
loop_
_entity.id
_entity.type
_entity.pdbx_description
1 polymer ?
#
loop_
_entity_poly.entity_id
_entity_poly.type
_entity_poly.pdbx_seq_one_letter_code
_entity_poly.pdbx_strand_id
1 'polypeptide(L)'
;MAEERKHQRLVWAIGSALILIIVGVVLAGFYQQFYHPPRVWAGNVRDVEFTMGDLVERIRVLQGLTGQVDLSIVPFEYLQNQLIAEILRQASPGMGISITEEDIDEALRAQFLPQAAAGDEVAAGQLDEEFRQRYSTYLTRTGLSDQDYRVILEEQIADFRLRSILAASIEETGNQVEVEWIRIETNSTVIPAEVRSRLDIEEFGTVAREVGVPDRFADASGYVGWIPLGAFPGLDLIIFGDEEEGIDPLAVGDISPPIPTFEATYIIHILSPEEDGEISLPMRGKLLNQLARQWELDQLTRGSEEGWLKMNFNSKWYAWVAEQVKISAPRSPQGAQGPQGPR
;
A
#
# COMPACT_ATOMS: atom_id res chain seq x y z
N MET A 1 -28.92 38.14 61.49
CA MET A 1 -27.67 38.61 60.83
C MET A 1 -26.53 37.56 60.83
N ALA A 2 -26.22 36.81 61.95
CA ALA A 2 -25.12 35.81 61.88
C ALA A 2 -25.52 34.50 61.17
N GLU A 3 -26.76 34.05 61.25
CA GLU A 3 -27.26 32.84 60.56
C GLU A 3 -27.44 33.05 59.06
N GLU A 4 -27.91 34.20 58.64
CA GLU A 4 -28.04 34.54 57.20
C GLU A 4 -26.69 34.53 56.50
N ARG A 5 -25.64 35.02 57.13
CA ARG A 5 -24.27 34.99 56.59
C ARG A 5 -23.70 33.56 56.50
N LYS A 6 -24.13 32.67 57.41
CA LYS A 6 -23.74 31.24 57.36
C LYS A 6 -24.45 30.53 56.20
N HIS A 7 -25.73 30.75 55.99
CA HIS A 7 -26.49 30.20 54.85
C HIS A 7 -25.97 30.74 53.53
N GLN A 8 -25.67 32.02 53.44
CA GLN A 8 -25.08 32.60 52.24
C GLN A 8 -23.71 32.00 51.87
N ARG A 9 -22.83 31.80 52.86
CA ARG A 9 -21.53 31.14 52.68
C ARG A 9 -21.69 29.68 52.28
N LEU A 10 -22.66 28.95 52.82
CA LEU A 10 -22.94 27.58 52.44
C LEU A 10 -23.45 27.47 50.99
N VAL A 11 -24.36 28.35 50.57
CA VAL A 11 -24.85 28.40 49.22
C VAL A 11 -23.72 28.72 48.22
N TRP A 12 -22.85 29.68 48.54
CA TRP A 12 -21.68 30.00 47.72
C TRP A 12 -20.69 28.83 47.68
N ALA A 13 -20.45 28.12 48.79
CA ALA A 13 -19.56 26.97 48.81
C ALA A 13 -20.11 25.80 48.00
N ILE A 14 -21.42 25.51 48.09
CA ILE A 14 -22.07 24.47 47.28
C ILE A 14 -22.07 24.86 45.80
N GLY A 15 -22.37 26.12 45.48
CA GLY A 15 -22.34 26.62 44.11
C GLY A 15 -20.94 26.52 43.48
N SER A 16 -19.91 26.93 44.27
CA SER A 16 -18.51 26.81 43.79
C SER A 16 -18.08 25.35 43.63
N ALA A 17 -18.47 24.47 44.53
CA ALA A 17 -18.17 23.03 44.43
C ALA A 17 -18.83 22.42 43.17
N LEU A 18 -20.09 22.79 42.86
CA LEU A 18 -20.79 22.32 41.70
C LEU A 18 -20.13 22.81 40.38
N ILE A 19 -19.73 24.06 40.34
CA ILE A 19 -18.96 24.62 39.19
C ILE A 19 -17.65 23.87 39.01
N LEU A 20 -16.90 23.61 40.05
CA LEU A 20 -15.64 22.86 39.99
C LEU A 20 -15.86 21.43 39.49
N ILE A 21 -16.92 20.75 39.90
CA ILE A 21 -17.29 19.43 39.38
C ILE A 21 -17.60 19.49 37.88
N ILE A 22 -18.41 20.47 37.47
CA ILE A 22 -18.74 20.63 36.02
C ILE A 22 -17.49 20.90 35.20
N VAL A 23 -16.63 21.81 35.65
CA VAL A 23 -15.35 22.12 34.99
C VAL A 23 -14.46 20.87 34.95
N GLY A 24 -14.38 20.12 36.05
CA GLY A 24 -13.64 18.85 36.09
C GLY A 24 -14.15 17.82 35.11
N VAL A 25 -15.46 17.65 34.98
CA VAL A 25 -16.08 16.71 34.03
C VAL A 25 -15.82 17.18 32.59
N VAL A 26 -15.95 18.48 32.31
CA VAL A 26 -15.66 19.04 30.97
C VAL A 26 -14.19 18.85 30.60
N LEU A 27 -13.28 19.15 31.53
CA LEU A 27 -11.84 18.97 31.31
C LEU A 27 -11.47 17.49 31.12
N ALA A 28 -12.05 16.59 31.91
CA ALA A 28 -11.84 15.16 31.75
C ALA A 28 -12.39 14.65 30.42
N GLY A 29 -13.57 15.10 30.02
CA GLY A 29 -14.14 14.79 28.71
C GLY A 29 -13.28 15.31 27.56
N PHE A 30 -12.82 16.56 27.64
CA PHE A 30 -11.89 17.14 26.66
C PHE A 30 -10.58 16.35 26.58
N TYR A 31 -10.00 16.01 27.74
CA TYR A 31 -8.78 15.23 27.79
C TYR A 31 -8.94 13.85 27.11
N GLN A 32 -10.02 13.12 27.44
CA GLN A 32 -10.28 11.80 26.87
C GLN A 32 -10.62 11.83 25.39
N GLN A 33 -11.29 12.87 24.90
CA GLN A 33 -11.77 12.95 23.53
C GLN A 33 -10.75 13.54 22.56
N PHE A 34 -9.98 14.56 22.98
CA PHE A 34 -9.15 15.36 22.10
C PHE A 34 -7.66 15.32 22.43
N TYR A 35 -7.29 15.23 23.70
CA TYR A 35 -5.89 15.33 24.09
C TYR A 35 -5.17 13.97 24.14
N HIS A 36 -5.78 12.97 24.73
CA HIS A 36 -5.17 11.66 24.92
C HIS A 36 -5.09 10.82 23.64
N PRO A 37 -6.16 10.66 22.81
CA PRO A 37 -6.15 9.72 21.70
C PRO A 37 -5.04 9.96 20.64
N PRO A 38 -4.74 11.20 20.20
CA PRO A 38 -3.67 11.42 19.22
C PRO A 38 -2.27 11.08 19.75
N ARG A 39 -2.09 10.99 21.09
CA ARG A 39 -0.81 10.67 21.74
C ARG A 39 -0.66 9.21 22.13
N VAL A 40 -1.67 8.40 21.87
CA VAL A 40 -1.57 6.95 22.07
C VAL A 40 -0.67 6.38 20.98
N TRP A 41 0.29 5.55 21.37
CA TRP A 41 1.15 4.90 20.40
C TRP A 41 0.35 3.93 19.50
N ALA A 42 0.68 3.92 18.22
CA ALA A 42 0.09 3.07 17.20
C ALA A 42 1.00 1.89 16.86
N GLY A 43 2.29 2.15 16.80
CA GLY A 43 3.32 1.15 16.54
C GLY A 43 4.71 1.69 16.84
N ASN A 44 5.69 0.81 16.92
CA ASN A 44 7.08 1.20 17.05
C ASN A 44 8.00 0.27 16.27
N VAL A 45 9.10 0.83 15.80
CA VAL A 45 10.24 0.12 15.20
C VAL A 45 11.46 0.47 16.03
N ARG A 46 11.95 -0.45 16.83
CA ARG A 46 13.01 -0.19 17.83
C ARG A 46 12.69 1.01 18.71
N ASP A 47 13.48 2.06 18.63
CA ASP A 47 13.36 3.28 19.44
C ASP A 47 12.42 4.34 18.83
N VAL A 48 11.92 4.12 17.60
CA VAL A 48 11.03 5.05 16.92
C VAL A 48 9.59 4.65 17.15
N GLU A 49 8.83 5.51 17.80
CA GLU A 49 7.41 5.32 18.12
C GLU A 49 6.54 6.20 17.22
N PHE A 50 5.49 5.62 16.68
CA PHE A 50 4.44 6.29 15.93
C PHE A 50 3.18 6.34 16.75
N THR A 51 2.52 7.49 16.77
CA THR A 51 1.27 7.71 17.49
C THR A 51 0.04 7.57 16.56
N MET A 52 -1.15 7.48 17.16
CA MET A 52 -2.40 7.54 16.40
C MET A 52 -2.57 8.89 15.68
N GLY A 53 -2.00 9.96 16.23
CA GLY A 53 -1.96 11.28 15.60
C GLY A 53 -1.13 11.27 14.32
N ASP A 54 0.07 10.70 14.37
CA ASP A 54 0.96 10.57 13.20
C ASP A 54 0.28 9.75 12.09
N LEU A 55 -0.42 8.67 12.46
CA LEU A 55 -1.17 7.86 11.50
C LEU A 55 -2.32 8.66 10.83
N VAL A 56 -3.06 9.45 11.61
CA VAL A 56 -4.11 10.34 11.06
C VAL A 56 -3.49 11.34 10.07
N GLU A 57 -2.36 11.95 10.43
CA GLU A 57 -1.66 12.90 9.57
C GLU A 57 -1.18 12.24 8.28
N ARG A 58 -0.60 11.05 8.38
CA ARG A 58 -0.16 10.26 7.22
C ARG A 58 -1.30 9.93 6.25
N ILE A 59 -2.46 9.54 6.77
CA ILE A 59 -3.63 9.26 5.93
C ILE A 59 -4.18 10.54 5.29
N ARG A 60 -4.12 11.69 5.98
CA ARG A 60 -4.49 12.99 5.40
C ARG A 60 -3.59 13.38 4.23
N VAL A 61 -2.29 13.13 4.36
CA VAL A 61 -1.33 13.29 3.27
C VAL A 61 -1.77 12.48 2.06
N LEU A 62 -2.12 11.21 2.25
CA LEU A 62 -2.65 10.38 1.16
C LEU A 62 -3.92 10.96 0.55
N GLN A 63 -4.88 11.41 1.37
CA GLN A 63 -6.10 12.04 0.86
C GLN A 63 -5.78 13.27 0.01
N GLY A 64 -4.77 14.06 0.39
CA GLY A 64 -4.28 15.19 -0.40
C GLY A 64 -3.74 14.77 -1.76
N LEU A 65 -3.08 13.61 -1.83
CA LEU A 65 -2.48 13.07 -3.07
C LEU A 65 -3.51 12.40 -3.98
N THR A 66 -4.39 11.57 -3.42
CA THR A 66 -5.30 10.68 -4.19
C THR A 66 -6.75 11.15 -4.22
N GLY A 67 -7.13 12.10 -3.37
CA GLY A 67 -8.49 12.64 -3.23
C GLY A 67 -9.35 11.85 -2.26
N GLN A 68 -9.65 10.59 -2.52
CA GLN A 68 -10.45 9.74 -1.63
C GLN A 68 -9.67 8.50 -1.21
N VAL A 69 -9.82 8.10 0.05
CA VAL A 69 -9.25 6.88 0.61
C VAL A 69 -10.36 6.00 1.18
N ASP A 70 -10.25 4.70 0.96
CA ASP A 70 -11.14 3.73 1.57
C ASP A 70 -10.74 3.51 3.04
N LEU A 71 -11.51 4.10 3.95
CA LEU A 71 -11.25 3.99 5.38
C LEU A 71 -11.61 2.63 5.98
N SER A 72 -12.07 1.66 5.18
CA SER A 72 -12.36 0.31 5.65
C SER A 72 -11.10 -0.56 5.80
N ILE A 73 -10.05 -0.27 5.03
CA ILE A 73 -8.78 -1.02 5.04
C ILE A 73 -7.56 -0.10 5.24
N VAL A 74 -7.59 1.08 4.69
CA VAL A 74 -6.48 2.03 4.60
C VAL A 74 -5.77 2.33 5.94
N PRO A 75 -6.47 2.55 7.09
CA PRO A 75 -5.75 2.87 8.32
C PRO A 75 -4.78 1.78 8.80
N PHE A 76 -5.12 0.51 8.60
CA PHE A 76 -4.24 -0.60 8.95
C PHE A 76 -3.07 -0.72 7.98
N GLU A 77 -3.35 -0.69 6.69
CA GLU A 77 -2.33 -0.73 5.63
C GLU A 77 -1.35 0.44 5.76
N TYR A 78 -1.86 1.64 6.10
CA TYR A 78 -1.00 2.80 6.29
C TYR A 78 -0.10 2.72 7.50
N LEU A 79 -0.59 2.18 8.61
CA LEU A 79 0.27 1.91 9.75
C LEU A 79 1.37 0.92 9.38
N GLN A 80 1.02 -0.16 8.68
CA GLN A 80 1.98 -1.16 8.23
C GLN A 80 3.01 -0.55 7.27
N ASN A 81 2.58 0.23 6.29
CA ASN A 81 3.47 0.90 5.34
C ASN A 81 4.41 1.91 6.04
N GLN A 82 3.90 2.64 7.04
CA GLN A 82 4.72 3.56 7.84
C GLN A 82 5.80 2.82 8.64
N LEU A 83 5.45 1.67 9.21
CA LEU A 83 6.41 0.82 9.92
C LEU A 83 7.45 0.22 8.96
N ILE A 84 7.05 -0.24 7.77
CA ILE A 84 7.96 -0.75 6.73
C ILE A 84 8.90 0.34 6.24
N ALA A 85 8.40 1.56 6.00
CA ALA A 85 9.24 2.69 5.61
C ALA A 85 10.31 3.00 6.67
N GLU A 86 9.94 2.98 7.95
CA GLU A 86 10.90 3.16 9.05
C GLU A 86 11.90 2.00 9.16
N ILE A 87 11.44 0.75 8.98
CA ILE A 87 12.34 -0.42 8.92
C ILE A 87 13.36 -0.26 7.79
N LEU A 88 12.90 0.13 6.60
CA LEU A 88 13.77 0.37 5.44
C LEU A 88 14.76 1.50 5.73
N ARG A 89 14.30 2.62 6.29
CA ARG A 89 15.17 3.74 6.68
C ARG A 89 16.29 3.30 7.62
N GLN A 90 16.00 2.46 8.63
CA GLN A 90 16.97 1.93 9.57
C GLN A 90 17.89 0.85 8.96
N ALA A 91 17.40 0.06 8.01
CA ALA A 91 18.16 -0.97 7.33
C ALA A 91 19.05 -0.41 6.20
N SER A 92 18.68 0.72 5.62
CA SER A 92 19.33 1.36 4.48
C SER A 92 20.86 1.46 4.57
N PRO A 93 21.46 1.95 5.67
CA PRO A 93 22.92 2.04 5.77
C PRO A 93 23.61 0.69 5.64
N GLY A 94 23.04 -0.38 6.21
CA GLY A 94 23.54 -1.75 6.12
C GLY A 94 23.48 -2.35 4.71
N MET A 95 22.60 -1.85 3.87
CA MET A 95 22.45 -2.23 2.47
C MET A 95 23.21 -1.31 1.50
N GLY A 96 23.96 -0.32 2.02
CA GLY A 96 24.67 0.67 1.19
C GLY A 96 23.72 1.72 0.57
N ILE A 97 22.50 1.84 1.05
CA ILE A 97 21.56 2.88 0.65
C ILE A 97 21.81 4.13 1.50
N SER A 98 22.14 5.24 0.84
CA SER A 98 22.34 6.55 1.46
C SER A 98 21.52 7.56 0.70
N ILE A 99 20.64 8.28 1.36
CA ILE A 99 19.78 9.31 0.74
C ILE A 99 20.23 10.65 1.29
N THR A 100 20.50 11.59 0.39
CA THR A 100 20.96 12.94 0.72
C THR A 100 19.88 13.97 0.37
N GLU A 101 19.97 15.17 0.94
CA GLU A 101 19.10 16.29 0.56
C GLU A 101 19.21 16.61 -0.95
N GLU A 102 20.38 16.37 -1.56
CA GLU A 102 20.59 16.56 -2.98
C GLU A 102 19.77 15.54 -3.82
N ASP A 103 19.68 14.29 -3.39
CA ASP A 103 18.83 13.27 -4.03
C ASP A 103 17.35 13.70 -3.99
N ILE A 104 16.89 14.25 -2.86
CA ILE A 104 15.52 14.74 -2.69
C ILE A 104 15.26 15.97 -3.58
N ASP A 105 16.20 16.90 -3.61
CA ASP A 105 16.09 18.10 -4.47
C ASP A 105 16.12 17.73 -5.95
N GLU A 106 16.89 16.73 -6.35
CA GLU A 106 16.90 16.20 -7.72
C GLU A 106 15.55 15.57 -8.08
N ALA A 107 14.98 14.75 -7.17
CA ALA A 107 13.65 14.16 -7.35
C ALA A 107 12.55 15.24 -7.48
N LEU A 108 12.61 16.30 -6.65
CA LEU A 108 11.71 17.45 -6.75
C LEU A 108 11.84 18.15 -8.11
N ARG A 109 13.06 18.38 -8.56
CA ARG A 109 13.31 19.01 -9.87
C ARG A 109 12.83 18.12 -11.01
N ALA A 110 13.10 16.81 -10.97
CA ALA A 110 12.63 15.88 -12.00
C ALA A 110 11.11 15.89 -12.15
N GLN A 111 10.38 16.08 -11.06
CA GLN A 111 8.92 16.07 -11.05
C GLN A 111 8.29 17.42 -11.43
N PHE A 112 8.84 18.54 -10.98
CA PHE A 112 8.21 19.86 -11.10
C PHE A 112 8.92 20.81 -12.05
N LEU A 113 10.16 20.52 -12.46
CA LEU A 113 10.85 21.35 -13.45
C LEU A 113 10.15 21.19 -14.82
N PRO A 114 9.81 22.31 -15.49
CA PRO A 114 9.25 22.23 -16.83
C PRO A 114 10.26 21.57 -17.78
N GLN A 115 9.79 20.64 -18.60
CA GLN A 115 10.60 20.17 -19.73
C GLN A 115 10.67 21.31 -20.75
N ALA A 116 11.85 21.90 -20.93
CA ALA A 116 12.08 22.85 -22.01
C ALA A 116 11.86 22.12 -23.35
N ALA A 117 11.05 22.71 -24.23
CA ALA A 117 10.95 22.19 -25.59
C ALA A 117 12.33 22.24 -26.26
N ALA A 118 12.68 21.19 -27.01
CA ALA A 118 13.97 21.12 -27.68
C ALA A 118 14.14 22.31 -28.63
N GLY A 119 15.02 23.26 -28.26
CA GLY A 119 15.28 24.46 -29.02
C GLY A 119 14.92 25.80 -28.35
N ASP A 120 14.25 25.78 -27.19
CA ASP A 120 13.97 26.99 -26.42
C ASP A 120 15.14 27.33 -25.51
N GLU A 121 15.81 28.45 -25.75
CA GLU A 121 16.73 29.07 -24.80
C GLU A 121 15.94 29.72 -23.64
N VAL A 122 15.39 28.89 -22.73
CA VAL A 122 14.75 29.41 -21.53
C VAL A 122 15.82 29.81 -20.52
N ALA A 123 15.78 31.08 -20.07
CA ALA A 123 16.73 31.56 -19.07
C ALA A 123 16.59 30.71 -17.76
N ALA A 124 17.72 30.26 -17.19
CA ALA A 124 17.75 29.42 -15.99
C ALA A 124 16.89 30.00 -14.83
N GLY A 125 16.86 31.34 -14.65
CA GLY A 125 16.02 31.99 -13.65
C GLY A 125 14.52 31.88 -13.90
N GLN A 126 14.07 31.73 -15.14
CA GLN A 126 12.66 31.51 -15.47
C GLN A 126 12.24 30.06 -15.14
N LEU A 127 13.10 29.09 -15.39
CA LEU A 127 12.86 27.70 -15.03
C LEU A 127 12.74 27.52 -13.51
N ASP A 128 13.59 28.18 -12.74
CA ASP A 128 13.55 28.14 -11.26
C ASP A 128 12.27 28.81 -10.71
N GLU A 129 11.78 29.88 -11.33
CA GLU A 129 10.53 30.52 -10.91
C GLU A 129 9.33 29.64 -11.24
N GLU A 130 9.32 29.05 -12.42
CA GLU A 130 8.25 28.14 -12.84
C GLU A 130 8.23 26.84 -11.99
N PHE A 131 9.40 26.31 -11.66
CA PHE A 131 9.54 25.20 -10.69
C PHE A 131 8.90 25.57 -9.35
N ARG A 132 9.30 26.73 -8.76
CA ARG A 132 8.75 27.16 -7.46
C ARG A 132 7.24 27.34 -7.50
N GLN A 133 6.71 27.90 -8.58
CA GLN A 133 5.27 28.10 -8.75
C GLN A 133 4.52 26.78 -8.87
N ARG A 134 5.02 25.82 -9.67
CA ARG A 134 4.41 24.49 -9.83
C ARG A 134 4.42 23.72 -8.52
N TYR A 135 5.55 23.70 -7.84
CA TYR A 135 5.70 23.01 -6.55
C TYR A 135 4.81 23.64 -5.46
N SER A 136 4.82 24.94 -5.29
CA SER A 136 3.94 25.65 -4.36
C SER A 136 2.45 25.43 -4.66
N THR A 137 2.06 25.43 -5.93
CA THR A 137 0.68 25.12 -6.35
C THR A 137 0.30 23.68 -6.00
N TYR A 138 1.23 22.76 -6.18
CA TYR A 138 1.03 21.34 -5.83
C TYR A 138 0.82 21.16 -4.32
N LEU A 139 1.69 21.74 -3.48
CA LEU A 139 1.57 21.69 -2.02
C LEU A 139 0.25 22.32 -1.54
N THR A 140 -0.13 23.47 -2.12
CA THR A 140 -1.42 24.12 -1.80
C THR A 140 -2.62 23.25 -2.16
N ARG A 141 -2.57 22.62 -3.32
CA ARG A 141 -3.66 21.75 -3.80
C ARG A 141 -3.80 20.48 -2.99
N THR A 142 -2.69 19.88 -2.56
CA THR A 142 -2.66 18.63 -1.78
C THR A 142 -2.79 18.88 -0.28
N GLY A 143 -2.59 20.12 0.18
CA GLY A 143 -2.60 20.47 1.60
C GLY A 143 -1.35 19.98 2.35
N LEU A 144 -0.27 19.65 1.63
CA LEU A 144 0.99 19.16 2.21
C LEU A 144 1.90 20.32 2.57
N SER A 145 2.70 20.14 3.64
CA SER A 145 3.88 20.94 3.87
C SER A 145 5.05 20.47 2.98
N ASP A 146 6.05 21.33 2.79
CA ASP A 146 7.30 20.96 2.14
C ASP A 146 7.97 19.78 2.84
N GLN A 147 7.99 19.81 4.18
CA GLN A 147 8.58 18.73 4.99
C GLN A 147 7.88 17.39 4.78
N ASP A 148 6.54 17.35 4.79
CA ASP A 148 5.78 16.11 4.57
C ASP A 148 6.09 15.51 3.20
N TYR A 149 6.19 16.37 2.19
CA TYR A 149 6.45 15.92 0.84
C TYR A 149 7.89 15.42 0.65
N ARG A 150 8.88 16.06 1.29
CA ARG A 150 10.26 15.57 1.32
C ARG A 150 10.40 14.19 1.97
N VAL A 151 9.69 13.95 3.08
CA VAL A 151 9.65 12.62 3.70
C VAL A 151 9.08 11.56 2.74
N ILE A 152 8.01 11.89 2.00
CA ILE A 152 7.46 10.98 0.99
C ILE A 152 8.49 10.66 -0.10
N LEU A 153 9.22 11.67 -0.57
CA LEU A 153 10.26 11.47 -1.58
C LEU A 153 11.43 10.64 -1.04
N GLU A 154 11.86 10.89 0.19
CA GLU A 154 12.89 10.07 0.85
C GLU A 154 12.48 8.59 0.88
N GLU A 155 11.24 8.29 1.30
CA GLU A 155 10.70 6.93 1.32
C GLU A 155 10.64 6.31 -0.09
N GLN A 156 10.22 7.08 -1.09
CA GLN A 156 10.17 6.61 -2.49
C GLN A 156 11.56 6.33 -3.06
N ILE A 157 12.54 7.17 -2.75
CA ILE A 157 13.94 6.97 -3.15
C ILE A 157 14.51 5.72 -2.46
N ALA A 158 14.20 5.53 -1.17
CA ALA A 158 14.62 4.33 -0.43
C ALA A 158 14.06 3.05 -1.06
N ASP A 159 12.76 3.01 -1.33
CA ASP A 159 12.10 1.86 -1.98
C ASP A 159 12.67 1.61 -3.38
N PHE A 160 12.87 2.66 -4.17
CA PHE A 160 13.49 2.53 -5.50
C PHE A 160 14.90 1.95 -5.42
N ARG A 161 15.74 2.40 -4.48
CA ARG A 161 17.10 1.88 -4.28
C ARG A 161 17.10 0.44 -3.78
N LEU A 162 16.21 0.08 -2.84
CA LEU A 162 16.01 -1.30 -2.43
C LEU A 162 15.64 -2.18 -3.62
N ARG A 163 14.64 -1.77 -4.41
CA ARG A 163 14.23 -2.51 -5.61
C ARG A 163 15.35 -2.63 -6.64
N SER A 164 16.20 -1.61 -6.77
CA SER A 164 17.36 -1.67 -7.67
C SER A 164 18.38 -2.72 -7.20
N ILE A 165 18.61 -2.84 -5.90
CA ILE A 165 19.48 -3.87 -5.32
C ILE A 165 18.88 -5.27 -5.55
N LEU A 166 17.57 -5.43 -5.28
CA LEU A 166 16.87 -6.70 -5.49
C LEU A 166 16.83 -7.08 -6.98
N ALA A 167 16.62 -6.12 -7.87
CA ALA A 167 16.65 -6.36 -9.31
C ALA A 167 17.99 -6.86 -9.81
N ALA A 168 19.10 -6.36 -9.24
CA ALA A 168 20.45 -6.81 -9.56
C ALA A 168 20.73 -8.26 -9.11
N SER A 169 19.94 -8.82 -8.20
CA SER A 169 20.05 -10.22 -7.77
C SER A 169 19.24 -11.19 -8.63
N ILE A 170 18.37 -10.69 -9.53
CA ILE A 170 17.59 -11.52 -10.43
C ILE A 170 18.48 -11.90 -11.62
N GLU A 171 18.69 -13.19 -11.82
CA GLU A 171 19.42 -13.72 -12.96
C GLU A 171 18.71 -13.41 -14.28
N GLU A 172 19.48 -13.34 -15.37
CA GLU A 172 18.90 -13.11 -16.72
C GLU A 172 18.24 -14.35 -17.28
N THR A 173 18.70 -15.53 -16.86
CA THR A 173 18.15 -16.84 -17.22
C THR A 173 17.69 -17.57 -15.95
N GLY A 174 16.83 -18.55 -16.13
CA GLY A 174 16.39 -19.41 -15.02
C GLY A 174 15.40 -20.48 -15.46
N ASN A 175 15.14 -21.41 -14.57
CA ASN A 175 14.17 -22.48 -14.78
C ASN A 175 12.78 -21.89 -14.98
N GLN A 176 12.13 -22.26 -16.09
CA GLN A 176 10.80 -21.78 -16.47
C GLN A 176 10.01 -22.87 -17.19
N VAL A 177 8.68 -22.75 -17.14
CA VAL A 177 7.73 -23.65 -17.77
C VAL A 177 6.77 -22.86 -18.65
N GLU A 178 6.50 -23.32 -19.84
CA GLU A 178 5.55 -22.67 -20.75
C GLU A 178 4.12 -23.10 -20.41
N VAL A 179 3.26 -22.13 -20.19
CA VAL A 179 1.88 -22.38 -19.74
C VAL A 179 0.84 -21.51 -20.44
N GLU A 180 -0.38 -21.96 -20.39
CA GLU A 180 -1.58 -21.14 -20.52
C GLU A 180 -2.46 -21.34 -19.29
N TRP A 181 -3.27 -20.32 -18.92
CA TRP A 181 -4.17 -20.43 -17.77
C TRP A 181 -5.52 -19.75 -18.00
N ILE A 182 -6.51 -20.23 -17.23
CA ILE A 182 -7.79 -19.53 -17.05
C ILE A 182 -7.83 -18.97 -15.64
N ARG A 183 -7.90 -17.63 -15.54
CA ARG A 183 -8.04 -16.91 -14.27
C ARG A 183 -9.51 -16.60 -14.03
N ILE A 184 -10.05 -17.05 -12.88
CA ILE A 184 -11.44 -16.85 -12.46
C ILE A 184 -11.43 -16.04 -11.17
N GLU A 185 -12.10 -14.89 -11.14
CA GLU A 185 -12.17 -14.05 -9.93
C GLU A 185 -12.91 -14.75 -8.78
N THR A 186 -12.47 -14.48 -7.55
CA THR A 186 -13.01 -15.10 -6.33
C THR A 186 -14.50 -14.82 -6.13
N ASN A 187 -14.98 -13.65 -6.60
CA ASN A 187 -16.39 -13.24 -6.53
C ASN A 187 -17.19 -13.52 -7.81
N SER A 188 -16.62 -14.27 -8.75
CA SER A 188 -17.29 -14.68 -9.98
C SER A 188 -18.45 -15.65 -9.71
N THR A 189 -19.45 -15.62 -10.57
CA THR A 189 -20.51 -16.65 -10.61
C THR A 189 -20.09 -17.92 -11.35
N VAL A 190 -18.92 -17.89 -12.01
CA VAL A 190 -18.34 -19.03 -12.73
C VAL A 190 -17.86 -20.06 -11.72
N ILE A 191 -18.25 -21.32 -11.90
CA ILE A 191 -17.84 -22.42 -11.02
C ILE A 191 -16.57 -23.06 -11.58
N PRO A 192 -15.41 -22.94 -10.90
CA PRO A 192 -14.14 -23.42 -11.45
C PRO A 192 -14.11 -24.92 -11.79
N ALA A 193 -14.81 -25.75 -11.02
CA ALA A 193 -14.90 -27.19 -11.30
C ALA A 193 -15.68 -27.52 -12.58
N GLU A 194 -16.69 -26.72 -12.93
CA GLU A 194 -17.42 -26.86 -14.20
C GLU A 194 -16.54 -26.45 -15.37
N VAL A 195 -15.78 -25.36 -15.23
CA VAL A 195 -14.80 -24.93 -16.22
C VAL A 195 -13.77 -26.01 -16.48
N ARG A 196 -13.22 -26.62 -15.41
CA ARG A 196 -12.26 -27.71 -15.54
C ARG A 196 -12.86 -28.92 -16.28
N SER A 197 -14.13 -29.28 -16.01
CA SER A 197 -14.80 -30.36 -16.70
C SER A 197 -15.05 -30.08 -18.17
N ARG A 198 -15.31 -28.84 -18.56
CA ARG A 198 -15.43 -28.43 -19.96
C ARG A 198 -14.14 -28.64 -20.74
N LEU A 199 -12.99 -28.43 -20.10
CA LEU A 199 -11.68 -28.63 -20.71
C LEU A 199 -11.33 -30.09 -21.07
N ASP A 200 -12.13 -31.07 -20.65
CA ASP A 200 -12.00 -32.46 -21.07
C ASP A 200 -12.53 -32.70 -22.50
N ILE A 201 -13.35 -31.73 -23.03
CA ILE A 201 -14.03 -31.89 -24.33
C ILE A 201 -13.94 -30.63 -25.22
N GLU A 202 -13.61 -29.46 -24.65
CA GLU A 202 -13.51 -28.20 -25.35
C GLU A 202 -12.05 -27.73 -25.40
N GLU A 203 -11.72 -26.95 -26.43
CA GLU A 203 -10.39 -26.36 -26.59
C GLU A 203 -10.14 -25.29 -25.52
N PHE A 204 -8.95 -25.33 -24.89
CA PHE A 204 -8.57 -24.47 -23.76
C PHE A 204 -8.78 -22.98 -24.07
N GLY A 205 -8.22 -22.49 -25.19
CA GLY A 205 -8.33 -21.09 -25.58
C GLY A 205 -9.75 -20.63 -25.88
N THR A 206 -10.67 -21.52 -26.25
CA THR A 206 -12.09 -21.20 -26.42
C THR A 206 -12.75 -20.97 -25.07
N VAL A 207 -12.54 -21.87 -24.13
CA VAL A 207 -13.06 -21.74 -22.74
C VAL A 207 -12.45 -20.52 -22.06
N ALA A 208 -11.15 -20.29 -22.24
CA ALA A 208 -10.46 -19.12 -21.67
C ALA A 208 -11.07 -17.80 -22.13
N ARG A 209 -11.38 -17.65 -23.43
CA ARG A 209 -12.05 -16.44 -23.98
C ARG A 209 -13.44 -16.21 -23.44
N GLU A 210 -14.15 -17.29 -23.09
CA GLU A 210 -15.54 -17.20 -22.62
C GLU A 210 -15.66 -16.86 -21.14
N VAL A 211 -14.84 -17.50 -20.32
CA VAL A 211 -14.99 -17.44 -18.83
C VAL A 211 -13.80 -16.81 -18.12
N GLY A 212 -12.65 -16.68 -18.78
CA GLY A 212 -11.45 -16.12 -18.20
C GLY A 212 -11.55 -14.62 -18.03
N VAL A 213 -10.97 -14.13 -16.95
CA VAL A 213 -10.80 -12.68 -16.73
C VAL A 213 -9.41 -12.30 -17.26
N PRO A 214 -9.33 -11.34 -18.20
CA PRO A 214 -8.06 -10.86 -18.70
C PRO A 214 -7.13 -10.39 -17.60
N ASP A 215 -5.87 -10.77 -17.67
CA ASP A 215 -4.82 -10.22 -16.84
C ASP A 215 -3.66 -9.68 -17.68
N ARG A 216 -2.68 -9.05 -17.05
CA ARG A 216 -1.56 -8.45 -17.78
C ARG A 216 -0.51 -9.47 -18.25
N PHE A 217 -0.65 -10.75 -17.89
CA PHE A 217 0.29 -11.81 -18.21
C PHE A 217 -0.25 -12.75 -19.30
N ALA A 218 -1.56 -13.00 -19.32
CA ALA A 218 -2.22 -13.85 -20.27
C ALA A 218 -2.90 -13.03 -21.38
N ASP A 219 -2.86 -13.54 -22.60
CA ASP A 219 -3.69 -13.03 -23.67
C ASP A 219 -5.16 -13.49 -23.54
N ALA A 220 -6.02 -13.11 -24.48
CA ALA A 220 -7.43 -13.48 -24.46
C ALA A 220 -7.69 -15.00 -24.59
N SER A 221 -6.74 -15.78 -25.09
CA SER A 221 -6.82 -17.24 -25.15
C SER A 221 -6.29 -17.94 -23.91
N GLY A 222 -5.77 -17.16 -22.95
CA GLY A 222 -5.14 -17.67 -21.74
C GLY A 222 -3.65 -17.97 -21.90
N TYR A 223 -3.06 -17.75 -23.07
CA TYR A 223 -1.63 -17.98 -23.28
C TYR A 223 -0.79 -16.97 -22.52
N VAL A 224 0.13 -17.48 -21.67
CA VAL A 224 1.04 -16.71 -20.81
C VAL A 224 2.47 -16.76 -21.34
N GLY A 225 2.87 -17.90 -21.87
CA GLY A 225 4.25 -18.20 -22.23
C GLY A 225 5.05 -18.75 -21.07
N TRP A 226 6.34 -18.41 -21.03
CA TRP A 226 7.31 -18.96 -20.09
C TRP A 226 7.21 -18.26 -18.73
N ILE A 227 6.93 -19.06 -17.69
CA ILE A 227 6.85 -18.60 -16.29
C ILE A 227 8.09 -19.10 -15.54
N PRO A 228 8.94 -18.23 -15.00
CA PRO A 228 10.06 -18.63 -14.16
C PRO A 228 9.61 -19.00 -12.74
N LEU A 229 10.32 -19.95 -12.12
CA LEU A 229 10.15 -20.32 -10.73
C LEU A 229 10.22 -19.07 -9.81
N GLY A 230 9.31 -18.97 -8.87
CA GLY A 230 9.21 -17.84 -7.92
C GLY A 230 8.41 -16.65 -8.42
N ALA A 231 8.02 -16.60 -9.71
CA ALA A 231 7.17 -15.50 -10.21
C ALA A 231 5.75 -15.55 -9.64
N PHE A 232 5.20 -16.76 -9.45
CA PHE A 232 3.86 -16.98 -8.93
C PHE A 232 3.87 -18.05 -7.80
N PRO A 233 4.34 -17.73 -6.59
CA PRO A 233 4.54 -18.69 -5.52
C PRO A 233 3.30 -19.53 -5.18
N GLY A 234 2.09 -18.98 -5.40
CA GLY A 234 0.84 -19.72 -5.19
C GLY A 234 0.55 -20.79 -6.26
N LEU A 235 1.34 -20.83 -7.34
CA LEU A 235 1.21 -21.76 -8.46
C LEU A 235 2.45 -22.64 -8.62
N ASP A 236 3.57 -22.28 -8.01
CA ASP A 236 4.88 -22.92 -8.19
C ASP A 236 4.84 -24.41 -7.86
N LEU A 237 4.14 -24.81 -6.79
CA LEU A 237 4.02 -26.20 -6.39
C LEU A 237 3.38 -27.10 -7.47
N ILE A 238 2.42 -26.55 -8.21
CA ILE A 238 1.76 -27.28 -9.30
C ILE A 238 2.60 -27.26 -10.57
N ILE A 239 3.28 -26.15 -10.86
CA ILE A 239 4.04 -25.96 -12.10
C ILE A 239 5.39 -26.68 -12.02
N PHE A 240 6.10 -26.56 -10.90
CA PHE A 240 7.48 -27.04 -10.74
C PHE A 240 7.59 -28.25 -9.79
N GLY A 241 6.54 -28.55 -9.01
CA GLY A 241 6.61 -29.57 -7.97
C GLY A 241 7.44 -29.15 -6.76
N ASP A 242 7.75 -30.12 -5.92
CA ASP A 242 8.67 -29.99 -4.78
C ASP A 242 9.34 -31.35 -4.52
N GLU A 243 10.61 -31.46 -4.87
CA GLU A 243 11.38 -32.71 -4.69
C GLU A 243 11.57 -33.07 -3.21
N GLU A 244 11.67 -32.09 -2.31
CA GLU A 244 11.87 -32.32 -0.87
C GLU A 244 10.58 -32.89 -0.23
N GLU A 245 9.43 -32.42 -0.68
CA GLU A 245 8.13 -32.92 -0.24
C GLU A 245 7.63 -34.13 -1.07
N GLY A 246 8.34 -34.51 -2.14
CA GLY A 246 7.98 -35.58 -3.04
C GLY A 246 6.73 -35.30 -3.87
N ILE A 247 6.54 -34.02 -4.25
CA ILE A 247 5.43 -33.59 -5.08
C ILE A 247 5.92 -33.41 -6.52
N ASP A 248 5.42 -34.24 -7.43
CA ASP A 248 5.75 -34.13 -8.84
C ASP A 248 5.05 -32.91 -9.49
N PRO A 249 5.70 -32.21 -10.44
CA PRO A 249 5.09 -31.17 -11.22
C PRO A 249 3.98 -31.74 -12.13
N LEU A 250 3.05 -30.88 -12.55
CA LEU A 250 2.05 -31.25 -13.55
C LEU A 250 2.75 -31.60 -14.88
N ALA A 251 2.38 -32.76 -15.46
CA ALA A 251 3.03 -33.19 -16.70
C ALA A 251 2.68 -32.32 -17.91
N VAL A 252 3.55 -32.31 -18.91
CA VAL A 252 3.30 -31.62 -20.17
C VAL A 252 2.04 -32.14 -20.86
N GLY A 253 1.14 -31.26 -21.24
CA GLY A 253 -0.15 -31.56 -21.82
C GLY A 253 -1.27 -31.79 -20.81
N ASP A 254 -0.95 -31.81 -19.51
CA ASP A 254 -1.96 -31.95 -18.46
C ASP A 254 -2.55 -30.59 -18.05
N ILE A 255 -3.83 -30.62 -17.66
CA ILE A 255 -4.58 -29.49 -17.16
C ILE A 255 -4.82 -29.69 -15.67
N SER A 256 -4.41 -28.68 -14.87
CA SER A 256 -4.55 -28.74 -13.41
C SER A 256 -6.00 -28.84 -12.92
N PRO A 257 -6.23 -29.31 -11.70
CA PRO A 257 -7.45 -28.96 -10.99
C PRO A 257 -7.50 -27.45 -10.75
N PRO A 258 -8.67 -26.89 -10.37
CA PRO A 258 -8.76 -25.48 -9.96
C PRO A 258 -7.87 -25.19 -8.76
N ILE A 259 -6.96 -24.23 -8.87
CA ILE A 259 -5.98 -23.81 -7.86
C ILE A 259 -6.46 -22.50 -7.24
N PRO A 260 -7.03 -22.51 -6.03
CA PRO A 260 -7.43 -21.27 -5.37
C PRO A 260 -6.19 -20.54 -4.84
N THR A 261 -6.08 -19.25 -5.18
CA THR A 261 -5.12 -18.31 -4.59
C THR A 261 -5.86 -17.21 -3.86
N PHE A 262 -5.13 -16.31 -3.20
CA PHE A 262 -5.74 -15.14 -2.55
C PHE A 262 -6.45 -14.21 -3.56
N GLU A 263 -5.91 -14.08 -4.77
CA GLU A 263 -6.40 -13.13 -5.78
C GLU A 263 -7.49 -13.72 -6.69
N ALA A 264 -7.37 -15.01 -7.04
CA ALA A 264 -8.24 -15.69 -8.01
C ALA A 264 -8.10 -17.20 -7.93
N THR A 265 -8.94 -17.94 -8.67
CA THR A 265 -8.72 -19.37 -8.94
C THR A 265 -8.13 -19.52 -10.33
N TYR A 266 -7.07 -20.32 -10.44
CA TYR A 266 -6.39 -20.62 -11.70
C TYR A 266 -6.63 -22.06 -12.13
N ILE A 267 -6.77 -22.28 -13.43
CA ILE A 267 -6.68 -23.60 -14.07
C ILE A 267 -5.55 -23.47 -15.08
N ILE A 268 -4.51 -24.30 -14.94
CA ILE A 268 -3.26 -24.20 -15.69
C ILE A 268 -3.12 -25.39 -16.62
N HIS A 269 -2.68 -25.14 -17.84
CA HIS A 269 -2.26 -26.15 -18.80
C HIS A 269 -0.78 -25.99 -19.09
N ILE A 270 -0.02 -27.07 -18.95
CA ILE A 270 1.42 -27.09 -19.22
C ILE A 270 1.65 -27.38 -20.70
N LEU A 271 2.33 -26.46 -21.38
CA LEU A 271 2.57 -26.55 -22.83
C LEU A 271 3.92 -27.16 -23.17
N SER A 272 4.95 -26.85 -22.37
CA SER A 272 6.31 -27.34 -22.59
C SER A 272 6.96 -27.77 -21.29
N PRO A 273 7.95 -28.67 -21.31
CA PRO A 273 8.68 -29.06 -20.13
C PRO A 273 9.48 -27.90 -19.55
N GLU A 274 9.90 -28.05 -18.31
CA GLU A 274 10.82 -27.13 -17.65
C GLU A 274 12.12 -27.02 -18.46
N GLU A 275 12.56 -25.77 -18.70
CA GLU A 275 13.85 -25.46 -19.33
C GLU A 275 14.50 -24.23 -18.71
N ASP A 276 15.81 -24.16 -18.81
CA ASP A 276 16.57 -22.95 -18.45
C ASP A 276 16.62 -22.03 -19.67
N GLY A 277 16.10 -20.82 -19.51
CA GLY A 277 15.98 -19.86 -20.61
C GLY A 277 15.96 -18.41 -20.14
N GLU A 278 16.01 -17.48 -21.10
CA GLU A 278 15.99 -16.03 -20.83
C GLU A 278 14.64 -15.61 -20.23
N ILE A 279 14.70 -14.99 -19.04
CA ILE A 279 13.51 -14.50 -18.33
C ILE A 279 13.05 -13.18 -18.95
N SER A 280 11.82 -13.16 -19.45
CA SER A 280 11.23 -11.97 -20.07
C SER A 280 11.12 -10.79 -19.10
N LEU A 281 11.18 -9.55 -19.64
CA LEU A 281 11.07 -8.34 -18.81
C LEU A 281 9.82 -8.29 -17.92
N PRO A 282 8.61 -8.68 -18.39
CA PRO A 282 7.43 -8.73 -17.51
C PRO A 282 7.59 -9.72 -16.35
N MET A 283 8.23 -10.88 -16.57
CA MET A 283 8.46 -11.89 -15.56
C MET A 283 9.56 -11.46 -14.57
N ARG A 284 10.64 -10.82 -15.06
CA ARG A 284 11.65 -10.19 -14.16
C ARG A 284 11.01 -9.12 -13.26
N GLY A 285 10.09 -8.32 -13.81
CA GLY A 285 9.29 -7.37 -13.00
C GLY A 285 8.41 -8.05 -11.96
N LYS A 286 7.84 -9.24 -12.30
CA LYS A 286 7.05 -10.03 -11.35
C LYS A 286 7.93 -10.62 -10.24
N LEU A 287 9.08 -11.19 -10.58
CA LEU A 287 10.08 -11.67 -9.62
C LEU A 287 10.56 -10.56 -8.68
N LEU A 288 10.86 -9.38 -9.22
CA LEU A 288 11.24 -8.22 -8.39
C LEU A 288 10.17 -7.87 -7.36
N ASN A 289 8.90 -7.86 -7.76
CA ASN A 289 7.81 -7.58 -6.84
C ASN A 289 7.66 -8.68 -5.77
N GLN A 290 7.94 -9.94 -6.09
CA GLN A 290 7.94 -11.01 -5.11
C GLN A 290 9.11 -10.90 -4.14
N LEU A 291 10.32 -10.60 -4.62
CA LEU A 291 11.49 -10.36 -3.76
C LEU A 291 11.29 -9.18 -2.81
N ALA A 292 10.71 -8.07 -3.30
CA ALA A 292 10.40 -6.92 -2.46
C ALA A 292 9.39 -7.28 -1.38
N ARG A 293 8.31 -7.98 -1.73
CA ARG A 293 7.29 -8.46 -0.79
C ARG A 293 7.89 -9.43 0.23
N GLN A 294 8.74 -10.35 -0.21
CA GLN A 294 9.42 -11.29 0.68
C GLN A 294 10.32 -10.55 1.67
N TRP A 295 11.09 -9.57 1.20
CA TRP A 295 11.90 -8.73 2.08
C TRP A 295 11.06 -8.05 3.15
N GLU A 296 9.92 -7.46 2.78
CA GLU A 296 9.00 -6.81 3.71
C GLU A 296 8.46 -7.80 4.76
N LEU A 297 7.99 -8.97 4.32
CA LEU A 297 7.47 -10.01 5.21
C LEU A 297 8.54 -10.53 6.16
N ASP A 298 9.76 -10.75 5.69
CA ASP A 298 10.89 -11.19 6.51
C ASP A 298 11.25 -10.15 7.58
N GLN A 299 11.21 -8.86 7.24
CA GLN A 299 11.45 -7.79 8.21
C GLN A 299 10.34 -7.73 9.26
N LEU A 300 9.07 -7.81 8.85
CA LEU A 300 7.92 -7.78 9.77
C LEU A 300 7.93 -9.00 10.71
N THR A 301 8.17 -10.18 10.17
CA THR A 301 8.24 -11.43 10.93
C THR A 301 9.38 -11.39 11.95
N ARG A 302 10.59 -11.08 11.49
CA ARG A 302 11.77 -10.96 12.36
C ARG A 302 11.57 -9.89 13.44
N GLY A 303 11.03 -8.73 13.05
CA GLY A 303 10.76 -7.66 14.00
C GLY A 303 9.78 -8.03 15.09
N SER A 304 8.75 -8.81 14.75
CA SER A 304 7.77 -9.32 15.69
C SER A 304 8.38 -10.39 16.61
N GLU A 305 9.13 -11.35 16.05
CA GLU A 305 9.76 -12.44 16.81
C GLU A 305 10.85 -11.93 17.77
N GLU A 306 11.69 -11.02 17.32
CA GLU A 306 12.74 -10.39 18.14
C GLU A 306 12.20 -9.29 19.07
N GLY A 307 10.94 -8.88 18.91
CA GLY A 307 10.23 -7.94 19.78
C GLY A 307 10.58 -6.47 19.59
N TRP A 308 11.30 -6.12 18.52
CA TRP A 308 11.61 -4.72 18.21
C TRP A 308 10.57 -4.04 17.31
N LEU A 309 9.63 -4.80 16.75
CA LEU A 309 8.44 -4.29 16.06
C LEU A 309 7.19 -4.61 16.88
N LYS A 310 6.40 -3.60 17.18
CA LYS A 310 5.11 -3.78 17.90
C LYS A 310 4.05 -2.89 17.28
N MET A 311 2.81 -3.37 17.28
CA MET A 311 1.63 -2.62 16.83
C MET A 311 0.56 -2.63 17.92
N ASN A 312 -0.04 -1.46 18.18
CA ASN A 312 -1.15 -1.26 19.12
C ASN A 312 -2.39 -0.78 18.36
N PHE A 313 -2.78 -1.53 17.32
CA PHE A 313 -3.92 -1.18 16.50
C PHE A 313 -5.07 -2.16 16.74
N ASN A 314 -6.19 -1.66 17.23
CA ASN A 314 -7.39 -2.43 17.54
C ASN A 314 -8.64 -1.68 17.08
N SER A 315 -9.81 -2.32 17.16
CA SER A 315 -11.08 -1.76 16.66
C SER A 315 -11.44 -0.39 17.25
N LYS A 316 -11.07 -0.09 18.50
CA LYS A 316 -11.30 1.22 19.13
C LYS A 316 -10.47 2.31 18.45
N TRP A 317 -9.18 2.04 18.27
CA TRP A 317 -8.26 3.00 17.65
C TRP A 317 -8.49 3.13 16.16
N TYR A 318 -8.84 2.01 15.50
CA TYR A 318 -9.28 2.02 14.11
C TYR A 318 -10.46 2.99 13.89
N ALA A 319 -11.52 2.86 14.70
CA ALA A 319 -12.69 3.72 14.61
C ALA A 319 -12.33 5.19 14.89
N TRP A 320 -11.45 5.45 15.86
CA TRP A 320 -11.00 6.81 16.17
C TRP A 320 -10.21 7.41 14.99
N VAL A 321 -9.25 6.69 14.42
CA VAL A 321 -8.46 7.17 13.26
C VAL A 321 -9.38 7.46 12.09
N ALA A 322 -10.27 6.53 11.74
CA ALA A 322 -11.22 6.70 10.64
C ALA A 322 -12.12 7.93 10.82
N GLU A 323 -12.59 8.17 12.05
CA GLU A 323 -13.39 9.36 12.37
C GLU A 323 -12.59 10.65 12.23
N GLN A 324 -11.35 10.70 12.76
CA GLN A 324 -10.49 11.89 12.63
C GLN A 324 -10.17 12.22 11.18
N VAL A 325 -9.90 11.22 10.37
CA VAL A 325 -9.65 11.39 8.93
C VAL A 325 -10.89 11.92 8.20
N LYS A 326 -12.10 11.42 8.52
CA LYS A 326 -13.37 11.91 7.95
C LYS A 326 -13.64 13.37 8.31
N ILE A 327 -13.44 13.76 9.57
CA ILE A 327 -13.68 15.14 10.04
C ILE A 327 -12.74 16.13 9.35
N SER A 328 -11.55 15.70 9.01
CA SER A 328 -10.50 16.55 8.41
C SER A 328 -10.45 16.46 6.89
N ALA A 329 -11.23 15.57 6.27
CA ALA A 329 -11.28 15.48 4.81
C ALA A 329 -11.62 16.83 4.18
N PRO A 330 -10.92 17.25 3.10
CA PRO A 330 -11.32 18.42 2.35
C PRO A 330 -12.78 18.28 1.94
N ARG A 331 -13.62 19.24 2.29
CA ARG A 331 -15.01 19.23 1.83
C ARG A 331 -14.97 19.35 0.32
N SER A 332 -15.38 18.29 -0.39
CA SER A 332 -15.62 18.39 -1.84
C SER A 332 -16.53 19.59 -2.07
N PRO A 333 -16.22 20.48 -3.02
CA PRO A 333 -17.15 21.56 -3.37
C PRO A 333 -18.46 20.90 -3.78
N GLN A 334 -19.48 20.99 -2.92
CA GLN A 334 -20.85 20.61 -3.28
C GLN A 334 -21.27 21.53 -4.42
N GLY A 335 -21.35 21.01 -5.65
CA GLY A 335 -21.96 21.75 -6.73
C GLY A 335 -21.31 21.71 -8.11
N ALA A 336 -20.63 20.63 -8.48
CA ALA A 336 -20.45 20.36 -9.91
C ALA A 336 -21.37 19.22 -10.35
N GLN A 337 -22.69 19.48 -10.31
CA GLN A 337 -23.61 18.75 -11.19
C GLN A 337 -23.24 19.18 -12.60
N GLY A 338 -22.59 18.27 -13.35
CA GLY A 338 -22.37 18.45 -14.77
C GLY A 338 -23.70 18.72 -15.48
N PRO A 339 -23.71 19.50 -16.58
CA PRO A 339 -24.92 19.80 -17.30
C PRO A 339 -25.57 18.49 -17.79
N GLN A 340 -26.79 18.23 -17.32
CA GLN A 340 -27.63 17.18 -17.89
C GLN A 340 -27.89 17.52 -19.36
N GLY A 341 -27.32 16.74 -20.28
CA GLY A 341 -27.60 16.84 -21.70
C GLY A 341 -29.10 16.62 -21.95
N PRO A 342 -29.68 17.28 -22.95
CA PRO A 342 -31.10 17.17 -23.26
C PRO A 342 -31.42 15.75 -23.77
N ARG A 343 -32.63 15.28 -23.37
CA ARG A 343 -33.22 14.01 -23.77
C ARG A 343 -33.57 13.98 -25.26
#